data_1e67ca92cd7e86a86f30404bd97b06c0
#
_entry.id   1e67ca92cd7e86a86f30404bd97b06c0
#
_cell.length_a   1.000
_cell.length_b   1.000
_cell.length_c   1.000
_cell.angle_alpha   90.00
_cell.angle_beta   90.00
_cell.angle_gamma   90.00
#
_symmetry.space_group_name_H-M   'P 1'
#
loop_
_entity.id
_entity.type
_entity.pdbx_description
1 polymer ?
#
loop_
_entity_poly.entity_id
_entity_poly.type
_entity_poly.pdbx_seq_one_letter_code
_entity_poly.pdbx_strand_id
1 'polypeptide(L)'
;FLFQYALPVLDRKAQSGQPFFSVLLTISNHPPYIIPPYFHPRSRTTEEQIVEYADWSIRNFMTEALKRPWADNTLFVLLGDHGKLVGTPECESPQSYNHIPLMIYGRDIAPRIVDAYGGQVDLAPTLLGLLGIGYVQNDFGVDLLKEKRPYMYFTADNLIGVRDSSRLFLYFPDTQQEIRY
;
A
#
# COMPACT_ATOMS: atom_id res chain seq x y z
N PHE A 1 15.36 2.68 -11.97
CA PHE A 1 16.64 2.58 -11.22
C PHE A 1 16.49 1.68 -9.99
N LEU A 2 15.63 2.02 -9.00
CA LEU A 2 15.45 1.23 -7.76
C LEU A 2 15.14 -0.25 -8.06
N PHE A 3 14.12 -0.51 -8.85
CA PHE A 3 13.69 -1.88 -9.17
C PHE A 3 14.74 -2.68 -9.96
N GLN A 4 15.46 -2.04 -10.87
CA GLN A 4 16.55 -2.69 -11.61
C GLN A 4 17.71 -3.06 -10.67
N TYR A 5 17.99 -2.22 -9.69
CA TYR A 5 19.01 -2.51 -8.67
C TYR A 5 18.54 -3.60 -7.69
N ALA A 6 17.25 -3.64 -7.35
CA ALA A 6 16.71 -4.60 -6.41
C ALA A 6 16.76 -6.04 -6.94
N LEU A 7 16.46 -6.27 -8.23
CA LEU A 7 16.40 -7.63 -8.79
C LEU A 7 17.66 -8.49 -8.53
N PRO A 8 18.89 -8.03 -8.86
CA PRO A 8 20.08 -8.84 -8.58
C PRO A 8 20.36 -8.99 -7.07
N VAL A 9 19.87 -8.07 -6.23
CA VAL A 9 19.98 -8.23 -4.77
C VAL A 9 19.05 -9.32 -4.30
N LEU A 10 17.81 -9.36 -4.78
CA LEU A 10 16.83 -10.38 -4.48
C LEU A 10 17.28 -11.76 -4.99
N ASP A 11 17.86 -11.81 -6.21
CA ASP A 11 18.44 -13.05 -6.76
C ASP A 11 19.51 -13.64 -5.82
N ARG A 12 20.43 -12.80 -5.31
CA ARG A 12 21.46 -13.25 -4.35
C ARG A 12 20.86 -13.69 -3.01
N LYS A 13 19.82 -13.00 -2.53
CA LYS A 13 19.12 -13.39 -1.30
C LYS A 13 18.44 -14.74 -1.47
N ALA A 14 17.78 -14.97 -2.58
CA ALA A 14 17.12 -16.25 -2.87
C ALA A 14 18.11 -17.40 -2.98
N GLN A 15 19.29 -17.16 -3.55
CA GLN A 15 20.36 -18.18 -3.65
C GLN A 15 20.88 -18.66 -2.30
N SER A 16 20.69 -17.89 -1.22
CA SER A 16 21.08 -18.33 0.13
C SER A 16 20.20 -19.46 0.68
N GLY A 17 19.07 -19.74 0.05
CA GLY A 17 18.09 -20.74 0.50
C GLY A 17 17.34 -20.35 1.78
N GLN A 18 17.58 -19.16 2.30
CA GLN A 18 16.89 -18.65 3.50
C GLN A 18 15.72 -17.74 3.12
N PRO A 19 14.61 -17.81 3.83
CA PRO A 19 13.53 -16.83 3.68
C PRO A 19 14.06 -15.40 3.88
N PHE A 20 13.54 -14.46 3.11
CA PHE A 20 13.90 -13.05 3.26
C PHE A 20 12.66 -12.17 3.18
N PHE A 21 12.76 -11.01 3.80
CA PHE A 21 11.80 -9.92 3.70
C PHE A 21 12.49 -8.71 3.07
N SER A 22 11.84 -8.09 2.11
CA SER A 22 12.35 -6.88 1.43
C SER A 22 11.29 -5.82 1.31
N VAL A 23 11.65 -4.60 1.61
CA VAL A 23 10.80 -3.41 1.40
C VAL A 23 11.48 -2.51 0.37
N LEU A 24 10.76 -2.16 -0.68
CA LEU A 24 11.20 -1.25 -1.74
C LEU A 24 10.36 0.02 -1.65
N LEU A 25 10.89 1.03 -0.98
CA LEU A 25 10.24 2.33 -0.87
C LEU A 25 10.54 3.17 -2.11
N THR A 26 9.50 3.56 -2.86
CA THR A 26 9.62 4.44 -4.02
C THR A 26 9.37 5.89 -3.63
N ILE A 27 10.04 6.82 -4.30
CA ILE A 27 9.94 8.26 -4.02
C ILE A 27 9.55 9.08 -5.25
N SER A 28 9.39 8.45 -6.41
CA SER A 28 9.17 9.18 -7.67
C SER A 28 7.84 9.95 -7.69
N ASN A 29 6.85 9.50 -6.95
CA ASN A 29 5.54 10.17 -6.86
C ASN A 29 5.49 11.25 -5.73
N HIS A 30 6.64 11.84 -5.40
CA HIS A 30 6.77 12.94 -4.46
C HIS A 30 7.36 14.18 -5.18
N PRO A 31 6.86 15.41 -4.94
CA PRO A 31 7.45 16.62 -5.51
C PRO A 31 8.91 16.84 -5.10
N PRO A 32 9.75 17.42 -5.98
CA PRO A 32 9.43 17.80 -7.35
C PRO A 32 9.32 16.59 -8.28
N TYR A 33 8.26 16.56 -9.11
CA TYR A 33 8.04 15.47 -10.05
C TYR A 33 9.03 15.54 -11.21
N ILE A 34 9.91 14.54 -11.30
CA ILE A 34 10.92 14.45 -12.35
C ILE A 34 10.60 13.25 -13.24
N ILE A 35 10.15 13.54 -14.45
CA ILE A 35 9.90 12.50 -15.45
C ILE A 35 11.23 12.18 -16.14
N PRO A 36 11.72 10.93 -16.06
CA PRO A 36 12.97 10.56 -16.71
C PRO A 36 12.88 10.70 -18.24
N PRO A 37 13.95 11.17 -18.91
CA PRO A 37 13.93 11.41 -20.36
C PRO A 37 13.63 10.19 -21.24
N TYR A 38 13.87 8.99 -20.71
CA TYR A 38 13.60 7.73 -21.41
C TYR A 38 12.15 7.26 -21.29
N PHE A 39 11.34 7.90 -20.45
CA PHE A 39 9.92 7.59 -20.30
C PHE A 39 9.08 8.58 -21.08
N HIS A 40 8.18 8.08 -21.91
CA HIS A 40 7.31 8.89 -22.75
C HIS A 40 5.86 8.74 -22.27
N PRO A 41 5.40 9.62 -21.37
CA PRO A 41 4.05 9.58 -20.83
C PRO A 41 3.00 9.91 -21.90
N ARG A 42 1.77 9.45 -21.66
CA ARG A 42 0.60 9.75 -22.50
C ARG A 42 -0.26 10.86 -21.90
N SER A 43 -0.24 10.99 -20.59
CA SER A 43 -1.02 12.00 -19.85
C SER A 43 -0.47 13.41 -20.08
N ARG A 44 -1.31 14.39 -19.78
CA ARG A 44 -1.01 15.81 -20.09
C ARG A 44 -0.37 16.54 -18.93
N THR A 45 -0.75 16.22 -17.70
CA THR A 45 -0.22 16.89 -16.50
C THR A 45 0.95 16.12 -15.90
N THR A 46 1.88 16.83 -15.27
CA THR A 46 3.06 16.21 -14.65
C THR A 46 2.67 15.24 -13.54
N GLU A 47 1.60 15.54 -12.81
CA GLU A 47 1.04 14.69 -11.77
C GLU A 47 0.57 13.34 -12.31
N GLU A 48 -0.14 13.34 -13.44
CA GLU A 48 -0.57 12.10 -14.09
C GLU A 48 0.61 11.35 -14.70
N GLN A 49 1.55 12.07 -15.31
CA GLN A 49 2.74 11.50 -15.92
C GLN A 49 3.60 10.74 -14.90
N ILE A 50 3.73 11.26 -13.69
CA ILE A 50 4.52 10.57 -12.65
C ILE A 50 3.82 9.30 -12.14
N VAL A 51 2.48 9.27 -12.12
CA VAL A 51 1.71 8.07 -11.81
C VAL A 51 1.87 7.02 -12.91
N GLU A 52 1.80 7.43 -14.19
CA GLU A 52 2.11 6.52 -15.32
C GLU A 52 3.52 5.94 -15.22
N TYR A 53 4.50 6.77 -14.85
CA TYR A 53 5.88 6.32 -14.67
C TYR A 53 6.00 5.31 -13.52
N ALA A 54 5.31 5.53 -12.42
CA ALA A 54 5.28 4.61 -11.28
C ALA A 54 4.66 3.26 -11.69
N ASP A 55 3.51 3.26 -12.35
CA ASP A 55 2.85 2.06 -12.87
C ASP A 55 3.74 1.29 -13.87
N TRP A 56 4.33 2.01 -14.82
CA TRP A 56 5.27 1.43 -15.78
C TRP A 56 6.48 0.79 -15.08
N SER A 57 7.00 1.43 -14.04
CA SER A 57 8.15 0.93 -13.28
C SER A 57 7.80 -0.34 -12.50
N ILE A 58 6.63 -0.37 -11.86
CA ILE A 58 6.11 -1.56 -11.17
C ILE A 58 5.86 -2.70 -12.15
N ARG A 59 5.23 -2.41 -13.29
CA ARG A 59 4.99 -3.40 -14.35
C ARG A 59 6.29 -4.06 -14.81
N ASN A 60 7.33 -3.25 -15.10
CA ASN A 60 8.62 -3.77 -15.54
C ASN A 60 9.27 -4.64 -14.45
N PHE A 61 9.22 -4.20 -13.19
CA PHE A 61 9.73 -4.97 -12.07
C PHE A 61 9.00 -6.31 -11.96
N MET A 62 7.69 -6.31 -11.93
CA MET A 62 6.89 -7.54 -11.82
C MET A 62 7.14 -8.48 -13.01
N THR A 63 7.20 -7.93 -14.24
CA THR A 63 7.49 -8.72 -15.44
C THR A 63 8.83 -9.45 -15.34
N GLU A 64 9.85 -8.79 -14.81
CA GLU A 64 11.17 -9.40 -14.65
C GLU A 64 11.27 -10.29 -13.41
N ALA A 65 10.65 -9.91 -12.31
CA ALA A 65 10.61 -10.70 -11.08
C ALA A 65 9.91 -12.05 -11.30
N LEU A 66 8.77 -12.06 -12.01
CA LEU A 66 8.00 -13.27 -12.28
C LEU A 66 8.70 -14.29 -13.18
N LYS A 67 9.79 -13.91 -13.83
CA LYS A 67 10.67 -14.87 -14.56
C LYS A 67 11.66 -15.59 -13.66
N ARG A 68 11.78 -15.19 -12.40
CA ARG A 68 12.77 -15.72 -11.45
C ARG A 68 12.21 -16.95 -10.74
N PRO A 69 13.03 -17.98 -10.49
CA PRO A 69 12.59 -19.19 -9.76
C PRO A 69 12.03 -18.90 -8.37
N TRP A 70 12.53 -17.87 -7.69
CA TRP A 70 12.07 -17.50 -6.36
C TRP A 70 10.67 -16.84 -6.35
N ALA A 71 10.20 -16.33 -7.49
CA ALA A 71 8.90 -15.66 -7.56
C ALA A 71 7.74 -16.59 -7.21
N ASP A 72 7.85 -17.88 -7.52
CA ASP A 72 6.82 -18.89 -7.21
C ASP A 72 6.58 -19.06 -5.70
N ASN A 73 7.58 -18.74 -4.89
CA ASN A 73 7.52 -18.82 -3.43
C ASN A 73 7.64 -17.45 -2.78
N THR A 74 7.02 -16.44 -3.40
CA THR A 74 7.09 -15.05 -2.94
C THR A 74 5.71 -14.41 -2.94
N LEU A 75 5.40 -13.71 -1.84
CA LEU A 75 4.29 -12.75 -1.80
C LEU A 75 4.80 -11.36 -2.19
N PHE A 76 4.21 -10.81 -3.23
CA PHE A 76 4.41 -9.42 -3.63
C PHE A 76 3.28 -8.59 -3.05
N VAL A 77 3.63 -7.56 -2.32
CA VAL A 77 2.68 -6.65 -1.66
C VAL A 77 2.92 -5.25 -2.17
N LEU A 78 1.89 -4.65 -2.74
CA LEU A 78 1.92 -3.27 -3.21
C LEU A 78 0.95 -2.47 -2.35
N LEU A 79 1.46 -1.43 -1.73
CA LEU A 79 0.72 -0.59 -0.78
C LEU A 79 1.07 0.87 -1.01
N GLY A 80 0.07 1.76 -0.96
CA GLY A 80 0.31 3.19 -0.80
C GLY A 80 0.64 3.53 0.65
N ASP A 81 1.53 4.49 0.87
CA ASP A 81 1.78 5.07 2.19
C ASP A 81 0.66 6.05 2.57
N HIS A 82 0.22 6.86 1.61
CA HIS A 82 -0.98 7.72 1.67
C HIS A 82 -1.49 7.98 0.25
N GLY A 83 -2.67 8.54 0.13
CA GLY A 83 -3.20 9.03 -1.13
C GLY A 83 -2.76 10.48 -1.41
N LYS A 84 -3.41 11.08 -2.39
CA LYS A 84 -3.24 12.50 -2.74
C LYS A 84 -4.60 13.17 -2.72
N LEU A 85 -4.64 14.41 -2.23
CA LEU A 85 -5.85 15.21 -2.35
C LEU A 85 -6.17 15.44 -3.83
N VAL A 86 -7.35 15.02 -4.24
CA VAL A 86 -7.86 15.16 -5.61
C VAL A 86 -9.19 15.87 -5.57
N GLY A 87 -9.31 16.94 -6.37
CA GLY A 87 -10.53 17.74 -6.43
C GLY A 87 -10.77 18.64 -5.21
N THR A 88 -12.03 18.97 -4.96
CA THR A 88 -12.43 19.73 -3.77
C THR A 88 -12.65 18.77 -2.61
N PRO A 89 -12.06 19.03 -1.43
CA PRO A 89 -12.27 18.20 -0.25
C PRO A 89 -13.76 18.11 0.13
N GLU A 90 -14.23 16.92 0.37
CA GLU A 90 -15.61 16.64 0.82
C GLU A 90 -15.78 16.93 2.31
N CYS A 91 -14.68 16.80 3.05
CA CYS A 91 -14.60 16.99 4.49
C CYS A 91 -13.14 17.29 4.90
N GLU A 92 -12.88 17.51 6.19
CA GLU A 92 -11.55 17.79 6.75
C GLU A 92 -10.58 16.60 6.60
N SER A 93 -11.08 15.39 6.35
CA SER A 93 -10.28 14.20 6.09
C SER A 93 -10.75 13.50 4.81
N PRO A 94 -10.41 14.05 3.63
CA PRO A 94 -10.94 13.57 2.36
C PRO A 94 -10.50 12.13 2.09
N GLN A 95 -11.43 11.33 1.56
CA GLN A 95 -11.19 9.93 1.26
C GLN A 95 -10.06 9.72 0.27
N SER A 96 -9.91 10.60 -0.71
CA SER A 96 -8.83 10.53 -1.71
C SER A 96 -7.42 10.58 -1.09
N TYR A 97 -7.27 11.13 0.10
CA TYR A 97 -6.00 11.16 0.82
C TYR A 97 -5.79 9.92 1.71
N ASN A 98 -6.86 9.37 2.27
CA ASN A 98 -6.78 8.28 3.25
C ASN A 98 -7.03 6.90 2.64
N HIS A 99 -7.75 6.81 1.53
CA HIS A 99 -8.07 5.55 0.88
C HIS A 99 -6.94 5.13 -0.06
N ILE A 100 -6.14 4.19 0.38
CA ILE A 100 -4.98 3.67 -0.37
C ILE A 100 -5.24 2.25 -0.89
N PRO A 101 -4.65 1.88 -2.03
CA PRO A 101 -4.74 0.51 -2.52
C PRO A 101 -3.82 -0.42 -1.72
N LEU A 102 -4.30 -1.63 -1.45
CA LEU A 102 -3.50 -2.76 -1.03
C LEU A 102 -3.70 -3.90 -2.03
N MET A 103 -2.64 -4.35 -2.66
CA MET A 103 -2.66 -5.49 -3.58
C MET A 103 -1.67 -6.55 -3.09
N ILE A 104 -2.13 -7.79 -3.00
CA ILE A 104 -1.29 -8.93 -2.63
C ILE A 104 -1.32 -9.91 -3.79
N TYR A 105 -0.15 -10.24 -4.30
CA TYR A 105 0.03 -11.20 -5.38
C TYR A 105 0.94 -12.35 -4.92
N GLY A 106 0.52 -13.57 -5.20
CA GLY A 106 1.28 -14.78 -5.00
C GLY A 106 0.74 -15.88 -5.90
N ARG A 107 1.57 -16.88 -6.24
CA ARG A 107 1.19 -17.93 -7.17
C ARG A 107 -0.07 -18.68 -6.75
N ASP A 108 -0.20 -18.97 -5.46
CA ASP A 108 -1.30 -19.77 -4.91
C ASP A 108 -2.44 -18.92 -4.34
N ILE A 109 -2.42 -17.60 -4.61
CA ILE A 109 -3.48 -16.69 -4.17
C ILE A 109 -4.51 -16.55 -5.30
N ALA A 110 -5.71 -17.05 -5.06
CA ALA A 110 -6.83 -16.88 -6.00
C ALA A 110 -7.22 -15.39 -6.10
N PRO A 111 -7.43 -14.86 -7.32
CA PRO A 111 -7.87 -13.49 -7.52
C PRO A 111 -9.22 -13.23 -6.84
N ARG A 112 -9.29 -12.22 -6.01
CA ARG A 112 -10.53 -11.76 -5.37
C ARG A 112 -10.41 -10.30 -4.92
N ILE A 113 -11.54 -9.65 -4.77
CA ILE A 113 -11.64 -8.36 -4.08
C ILE A 113 -12.04 -8.65 -2.63
N VAL A 114 -11.33 -8.04 -1.69
CA VAL A 114 -11.66 -8.10 -0.27
C VAL A 114 -12.33 -6.79 0.10
N ASP A 115 -13.64 -6.86 0.29
CA ASP A 115 -14.46 -5.73 0.71
C ASP A 115 -14.53 -5.71 2.25
N ALA A 116 -13.47 -5.19 2.86
CA ALA A 116 -13.36 -5.07 4.30
C ALA A 116 -12.70 -3.73 4.67
N TYR A 117 -13.14 -3.15 5.78
CA TYR A 117 -12.43 -2.00 6.36
C TYR A 117 -11.09 -2.45 6.93
N GLY A 118 -10.03 -1.81 6.47
CA GLY A 118 -8.69 -2.08 6.93
C GLY A 118 -7.82 -0.84 6.90
N GLY A 119 -6.72 -0.89 7.62
CA GLY A 119 -5.68 0.12 7.64
C GLY A 119 -4.30 -0.50 7.51
N GLN A 120 -3.28 0.32 7.46
CA GLN A 120 -1.88 -0.16 7.39
C GLN A 120 -1.50 -1.03 8.61
N VAL A 121 -2.15 -0.83 9.74
CA VAL A 121 -1.97 -1.64 10.96
C VAL A 121 -2.34 -3.11 10.74
N ASP A 122 -3.24 -3.40 9.81
CA ASP A 122 -3.72 -4.75 9.49
C ASP A 122 -2.80 -5.52 8.52
N LEU A 123 -1.81 -4.82 7.95
CA LEU A 123 -0.93 -5.43 6.95
C LEU A 123 -0.14 -6.61 7.53
N ALA A 124 0.54 -6.39 8.64
CA ALA A 124 1.38 -7.42 9.26
C ALA A 124 0.57 -8.68 9.67
N PRO A 125 -0.53 -8.58 10.44
CA PRO A 125 -1.35 -9.74 10.77
C PRO A 125 -1.92 -10.45 9.54
N THR A 126 -2.33 -9.71 8.51
CA THR A 126 -2.83 -10.31 7.26
C THR A 126 -1.75 -11.10 6.52
N LEU A 127 -0.55 -10.55 6.40
CA LEU A 127 0.56 -11.23 5.73
C LEU A 127 1.06 -12.43 6.52
N LEU A 128 1.20 -12.31 7.84
CA LEU A 128 1.60 -13.43 8.70
C LEU A 128 0.55 -14.56 8.66
N GLY A 129 -0.72 -14.21 8.62
CA GLY A 129 -1.81 -15.17 8.44
C GLY A 129 -1.75 -15.90 7.09
N LEU A 130 -1.44 -15.18 5.99
CA LEU A 130 -1.24 -15.79 4.67
C LEU A 130 -0.04 -16.71 4.63
N LEU A 131 1.04 -16.35 5.34
CA LEU A 131 2.28 -17.15 5.41
C LEU A 131 2.17 -18.31 6.42
N GLY A 132 1.07 -18.41 7.17
CA GLY A 132 0.91 -19.45 8.21
C GLY A 132 1.87 -19.30 9.39
N ILE A 133 2.38 -18.08 9.64
CA ILE A 133 3.33 -17.80 10.71
C ILE A 133 2.57 -17.44 11.99
N GLY A 134 2.76 -18.27 13.04
CA GLY A 134 2.26 -17.95 14.38
C GLY A 134 3.11 -16.86 15.04
N TYR A 135 2.46 -15.88 15.68
CA TYR A 135 3.13 -14.78 16.36
C TYR A 135 2.31 -14.29 17.58
N VAL A 136 2.97 -13.55 18.45
CA VAL A 136 2.31 -12.85 19.56
C VAL A 136 2.06 -11.42 19.09
N GLN A 137 0.79 -11.04 19.05
CA GLN A 137 0.37 -9.72 18.59
C GLN A 137 0.37 -8.72 19.76
N ASN A 138 0.99 -7.56 19.54
CA ASN A 138 1.04 -6.44 20.48
C ASN A 138 0.53 -5.13 19.85
N ASP A 139 -0.24 -5.23 18.77
CA ASP A 139 -0.83 -4.11 18.04
C ASP A 139 -2.35 -4.28 17.90
N PHE A 140 -3.02 -3.32 17.26
CA PHE A 140 -4.46 -3.30 17.05
C PHE A 140 -4.89 -3.86 15.69
N GLY A 141 -3.94 -4.38 14.88
CA GLY A 141 -4.23 -4.94 13.58
C GLY A 141 -5.00 -6.24 13.65
N VAL A 142 -5.67 -6.60 12.58
CA VAL A 142 -6.38 -7.89 12.42
C VAL A 142 -6.02 -8.51 11.07
N ASP A 143 -6.14 -9.83 10.97
CA ASP A 143 -6.05 -10.53 9.67
C ASP A 143 -7.32 -10.25 8.86
N LEU A 144 -7.24 -9.34 7.90
CA LEU A 144 -8.37 -8.90 7.06
C LEU A 144 -9.01 -10.03 6.24
N LEU A 145 -8.35 -11.17 6.13
CA LEU A 145 -8.87 -12.33 5.42
C LEU A 145 -9.68 -13.25 6.32
N LYS A 146 -9.53 -13.12 7.62
CA LYS A 146 -10.23 -13.94 8.63
C LYS A 146 -11.21 -13.15 9.48
N GLU A 147 -10.89 -11.88 9.72
CA GLU A 147 -11.67 -11.02 10.61
C GLU A 147 -12.27 -9.83 9.86
N LYS A 148 -13.48 -9.45 10.23
CA LYS A 148 -14.14 -8.25 9.70
C LYS A 148 -14.38 -7.27 10.83
N ARG A 149 -13.95 -6.02 10.61
CA ARG A 149 -14.31 -4.92 11.48
C ARG A 149 -15.45 -4.11 10.86
N PRO A 150 -16.44 -3.67 11.64
CA PRO A 150 -17.51 -2.80 11.13
C PRO A 150 -17.02 -1.37 10.88
N TYR A 151 -15.85 -1.01 11.38
CA TYR A 151 -15.24 0.31 11.26
C TYR A 151 -13.73 0.23 11.17
N MET A 152 -13.11 1.31 10.71
CA MET A 152 -11.67 1.48 10.70
C MET A 152 -11.27 2.75 11.44
N TYR A 153 -10.07 2.73 12.04
CA TYR A 153 -9.42 3.88 12.61
C TYR A 153 -8.31 4.38 11.69
N PHE A 154 -8.11 5.69 11.66
CA PHE A 154 -6.98 6.30 10.99
C PHE A 154 -6.55 7.57 11.71
N THR A 155 -5.33 8.02 11.44
CA THR A 155 -4.79 9.27 11.97
C THR A 155 -4.20 10.08 10.82
N ALA A 156 -4.33 11.38 10.88
CA ALA A 156 -3.68 12.32 9.98
C ALA A 156 -3.39 13.60 10.75
N ASP A 157 -2.13 14.05 10.70
CA ASP A 157 -1.65 15.21 11.46
C ASP A 157 -2.21 15.25 12.90
N ASN A 158 -2.99 16.24 13.25
CA ASN A 158 -3.64 16.37 14.56
C ASN A 158 -5.10 15.89 14.54
N LEU A 159 -5.35 14.71 14.00
CA LEU A 159 -6.67 14.15 13.77
C LEU A 159 -6.71 12.67 14.08
N ILE A 160 -7.74 12.23 14.80
CA ILE A 160 -8.12 10.84 14.95
C ILE A 160 -9.47 10.66 14.26
N GLY A 161 -9.52 9.72 13.31
CA GLY A 161 -10.73 9.41 12.56
C GLY A 161 -11.24 8.00 12.82
N VAL A 162 -12.55 7.84 12.83
CA VAL A 162 -13.24 6.55 12.82
C VAL A 162 -14.30 6.58 11.74
N ARG A 163 -14.31 5.56 10.90
CA ARG A 163 -15.25 5.44 9.78
C ARG A 163 -15.90 4.07 9.75
N ASP A 164 -17.21 4.03 9.54
CA ASP A 164 -17.99 2.85 9.13
C ASP A 164 -18.58 3.05 7.71
N SER A 165 -19.51 2.20 7.31
CA SER A 165 -20.17 2.25 5.99
C SER A 165 -21.02 3.50 5.76
N SER A 166 -21.40 4.22 6.80
CA SER A 166 -22.38 5.30 6.73
C SER A 166 -21.99 6.56 7.50
N ARG A 167 -20.96 6.49 8.33
CA ARG A 167 -20.60 7.57 9.25
C ARG A 167 -19.09 7.80 9.25
N LEU A 168 -18.71 9.06 9.42
CA LEU A 168 -17.34 9.48 9.67
C LEU A 168 -17.34 10.34 10.95
N PHE A 169 -16.51 9.96 11.90
CA PHE A 169 -16.25 10.74 13.11
C PHE A 169 -14.80 11.19 13.11
N LEU A 170 -14.58 12.48 13.32
CA LEU A 170 -13.26 13.10 13.41
C LEU A 170 -13.11 13.77 14.77
N TYR A 171 -11.98 13.55 15.43
CA TYR A 171 -11.61 14.19 16.68
C TYR A 171 -10.25 14.87 16.54
N PHE A 172 -10.20 16.12 16.94
CA PHE A 172 -9.01 16.97 16.94
C PHE A 172 -8.51 17.15 18.37
N PRO A 173 -7.46 16.44 18.80
CA PRO A 173 -7.00 16.45 20.20
C PRO A 173 -6.62 17.85 20.73
N ASP A 174 -5.98 18.69 19.91
CA ASP A 174 -5.51 20.01 20.32
C ASP A 174 -6.65 20.98 20.64
N THR A 175 -7.72 20.91 19.88
CA THR A 175 -8.88 21.81 20.04
C THR A 175 -10.06 21.15 20.76
N GLN A 176 -9.96 19.84 21.02
CA GLN A 176 -11.06 19.02 21.54
C GLN A 176 -12.33 19.08 20.69
N GLN A 177 -12.19 19.45 19.43
CA GLN A 177 -13.30 19.53 18.49
C GLN A 177 -13.69 18.12 17.98
N GLU A 178 -14.99 17.90 17.90
CA GLU A 178 -15.60 16.71 17.28
C GLU A 178 -16.41 17.11 16.06
N ILE A 179 -16.25 16.36 14.95
CA ILE A 179 -17.05 16.52 13.74
C ILE A 179 -17.64 15.16 13.37
N ARG A 180 -18.89 15.15 12.93
CA ARG A 180 -19.64 13.94 12.55
C ARG A 180 -20.31 14.15 11.19
N TYR A 181 -20.07 13.20 10.28
CA TYR A 181 -20.68 13.15 8.96
C TYR A 181 -21.53 11.91 8.80
#